data_c8b62dc3e5fc814afec7303ec4d55b5f
#
_entry.id   c8b62dc3e5fc814afec7303ec4d55b5f
#
_cell.length_a   1.000
_cell.length_b   1.000
_cell.length_c   1.000
_cell.angle_alpha   90.00
_cell.angle_beta   90.00
_cell.angle_gamma   90.00
#
_symmetry.space_group_name_H-M   'P 1'
#
loop_
_entity.id
_entity.type
_entity.pdbx_description
1 polymer ?
#
loop_
_entity_poly.entity_id
_entity_poly.type
_entity_poly.pdbx_seq_one_letter_code
_entity_poly.pdbx_strand_id
1 'polypeptide(L)'
;VIQESELSVQQGSSMKQSIEAALGTENVVIDLQMVDQDTFTNMAFYTETPEQNDYDITYSGWGADYQDPSTYLEVFAIEGGANTDKLGVSASNEESIKAIGLDEYNALLQEAAAENLDVVKRYEKYAEAQAWLTDSALVIPYMSLGGTPSVSKVVPYTAATADVGIKGGSTYYFKYMEVGTEINTAEDVYAKREKWLEEKAKSNAEAQEKLADHVE
;
A
#
# COMPACT_ATOMS: atom_id res chain seq x y z
N VAL A 1 12.75 2.46 -14.96
CA VAL A 1 11.74 2.21 -16.01
C VAL A 1 10.40 2.79 -15.58
N ILE A 2 9.67 3.40 -16.49
CA ILE A 2 8.33 3.97 -16.29
C ILE A 2 7.41 3.64 -17.47
N GLN A 3 6.11 3.61 -17.22
CA GLN A 3 5.12 3.52 -18.28
C GLN A 3 5.09 4.79 -19.12
N GLU A 4 4.93 4.67 -20.43
CA GLU A 4 4.75 5.79 -21.37
C GLU A 4 3.34 6.40 -21.19
N SER A 5 3.19 7.31 -20.23
CA SER A 5 2.02 8.13 -20.03
C SER A 5 2.45 9.55 -19.66
N GLU A 6 1.62 10.54 -19.97
CA GLU A 6 1.96 11.94 -19.68
C GLU A 6 2.31 12.17 -18.20
N LEU A 7 1.50 11.59 -17.29
CA LEU A 7 1.73 11.72 -15.86
C LEU A 7 3.02 11.01 -15.41
N SER A 8 3.25 9.78 -15.85
CA SER A 8 4.45 9.03 -15.47
C SER A 8 5.73 9.69 -16.00
N VAL A 9 5.69 10.23 -17.22
CA VAL A 9 6.82 10.97 -17.80
C VAL A 9 7.13 12.24 -17.01
N GLN A 10 6.11 12.99 -16.59
CA GLN A 10 6.30 14.18 -15.75
C GLN A 10 6.89 13.80 -14.38
N GLN A 11 6.36 12.79 -13.74
CA GLN A 11 6.83 12.29 -12.44
C GLN A 11 8.27 11.77 -12.53
N GLY A 12 8.55 10.89 -13.49
CA GLY A 12 9.89 10.35 -13.71
C GLY A 12 10.93 11.42 -14.05
N SER A 13 10.56 12.39 -14.88
CA SER A 13 11.43 13.52 -15.20
C SER A 13 11.73 14.41 -14.00
N SER A 14 10.73 14.66 -13.15
CA SER A 14 10.90 15.42 -11.91
C SER A 14 11.81 14.68 -10.92
N MET A 15 11.62 13.38 -10.77
CA MET A 15 12.46 12.53 -9.91
C MET A 15 13.90 12.52 -10.41
N LYS A 16 14.12 12.28 -11.71
CA LYS A 16 15.44 12.35 -12.34
C LYS A 16 16.14 13.67 -12.03
N GLN A 17 15.47 14.79 -12.31
CA GLN A 17 16.05 16.11 -12.05
C GLN A 17 16.39 16.33 -10.58
N SER A 18 15.53 15.89 -9.66
CA SER A 18 15.75 16.03 -8.22
C SER A 18 16.95 15.21 -7.73
N ILE A 19 17.08 13.97 -8.18
CA ILE A 19 18.18 13.08 -7.79
C ILE A 19 19.51 13.60 -8.37
N GLU A 20 19.54 13.90 -9.67
CA GLU A 20 20.75 14.41 -10.34
C GLU A 20 21.20 15.77 -9.78
N ALA A 21 20.25 16.65 -9.42
CA ALA A 21 20.58 17.92 -8.78
C ALA A 21 21.11 17.76 -7.35
N ALA A 22 20.61 16.78 -6.59
CA ALA A 22 21.02 16.54 -5.22
C ALA A 22 22.38 15.83 -5.12
N LEU A 23 22.65 14.89 -6.01
CA LEU A 23 23.83 14.02 -5.96
C LEU A 23 24.96 14.44 -6.91
N GLY A 24 24.65 15.28 -7.90
CA GLY A 24 25.57 15.65 -8.99
C GLY A 24 25.60 14.62 -10.11
N THR A 25 25.57 15.08 -11.35
CA THR A 25 25.61 14.22 -12.55
C THR A 25 26.96 13.53 -12.75
N GLU A 26 27.99 13.94 -12.05
CA GLU A 26 29.28 13.24 -11.98
C GLU A 26 29.22 11.95 -11.13
N ASN A 27 28.21 11.83 -10.26
CA ASN A 27 28.02 10.67 -9.40
C ASN A 27 26.86 9.78 -9.84
N VAL A 28 25.76 10.39 -10.30
CA VAL A 28 24.53 9.67 -10.69
C VAL A 28 23.95 10.28 -11.97
N VAL A 29 23.70 9.45 -12.94
CA VAL A 29 22.93 9.78 -14.15
C VAL A 29 21.75 8.83 -14.25
N ILE A 30 20.55 9.37 -14.30
CA ILE A 30 19.32 8.60 -14.47
C ILE A 30 19.00 8.49 -15.96
N ASP A 31 19.05 7.28 -16.50
CA ASP A 31 18.52 6.96 -17.83
C ASP A 31 17.03 6.59 -17.69
N LEU A 32 16.17 7.50 -18.10
CA LEU A 32 14.73 7.34 -17.97
C LEU A 32 14.16 6.56 -19.15
N GLN A 33 13.94 5.28 -18.98
CA GLN A 33 13.37 4.42 -20.00
C GLN A 33 11.84 4.41 -19.92
N MET A 34 11.21 4.87 -20.99
CA MET A 34 9.76 4.91 -21.15
C MET A 34 9.33 3.76 -22.05
N VAL A 35 8.47 2.91 -21.55
CA VAL A 35 7.96 1.75 -22.27
C VAL A 35 6.43 1.75 -22.32
N ASP A 36 5.86 1.05 -23.29
CA ASP A 36 4.41 0.90 -23.37
C ASP A 36 3.84 0.13 -22.17
N GLN A 37 2.52 0.19 -22.01
CA GLN A 37 1.81 -0.41 -20.87
C GLN A 37 2.09 -1.90 -20.69
N ASP A 38 2.09 -2.66 -21.77
CA ASP A 38 2.24 -4.13 -21.68
C ASP A 38 3.68 -4.49 -21.32
N THR A 39 4.65 -3.82 -21.92
CA THR A 39 6.07 -3.96 -21.59
C THR A 39 6.33 -3.56 -20.14
N PHE A 40 5.81 -2.41 -19.69
CA PHE A 40 5.95 -1.98 -18.30
C PHE A 40 5.36 -3.00 -17.32
N THR A 41 4.15 -3.49 -17.62
CA THR A 41 3.47 -4.47 -16.78
C THR A 41 4.28 -5.77 -16.67
N ASN A 42 4.82 -6.25 -17.78
CA ASN A 42 5.66 -7.46 -17.77
C ASN A 42 6.95 -7.25 -16.98
N MET A 43 7.63 -6.12 -17.15
CA MET A 43 8.88 -5.82 -16.44
C MET A 43 8.67 -5.56 -14.95
N ALA A 44 7.62 -4.83 -14.57
CA ALA A 44 7.44 -4.36 -13.20
C ALA A 44 6.61 -5.31 -12.31
N PHE A 45 5.78 -6.19 -12.90
CA PHE A 45 4.83 -7.00 -12.14
C PHE A 45 4.87 -8.51 -12.41
N TYR A 46 5.28 -8.93 -13.63
CA TYR A 46 5.19 -10.34 -14.02
C TYR A 46 6.53 -11.05 -14.15
N THR A 47 7.61 -10.44 -13.66
CA THR A 47 8.88 -11.15 -13.51
C THR A 47 8.76 -12.21 -12.41
N GLU A 48 9.27 -13.38 -12.67
CA GLU A 48 9.26 -14.52 -11.74
C GLU A 48 10.58 -14.67 -10.99
N THR A 49 11.66 -14.10 -11.52
CA THR A 49 12.99 -14.12 -10.90
C THR A 49 13.66 -12.76 -10.99
N PRO A 50 14.58 -12.44 -10.07
CA PRO A 50 15.32 -11.17 -10.08
C PRO A 50 16.11 -10.91 -11.36
N GLU A 51 16.59 -11.97 -12.00
CA GLU A 51 17.38 -11.87 -13.25
C GLU A 51 16.56 -11.38 -14.45
N GLN A 52 15.24 -11.42 -14.34
CA GLN A 52 14.33 -10.89 -15.36
C GLN A 52 14.10 -9.38 -15.21
N ASN A 53 14.54 -8.80 -14.09
CA ASN A 53 14.42 -7.36 -13.85
C ASN A 53 15.48 -6.61 -14.67
N ASP A 54 15.08 -6.00 -15.77
CA ASP A 54 15.96 -5.18 -16.64
C ASP A 54 15.84 -3.69 -16.28
N TYR A 55 16.09 -3.38 -15.01
CA TYR A 55 16.08 -2.02 -14.46
C TYR A 55 16.83 -1.95 -13.12
N ASP A 56 17.38 -0.78 -12.80
CA ASP A 56 17.91 -0.50 -11.45
C ASP A 56 16.81 0.08 -10.55
N ILE A 57 15.90 0.87 -11.10
CA ILE A 57 14.78 1.48 -10.41
C ILE A 57 13.50 1.33 -11.25
N THR A 58 12.44 0.88 -10.64
CA THR A 58 11.11 0.87 -11.25
C THR A 58 10.09 1.59 -10.38
N TYR A 59 9.02 2.06 -11.00
CA TYR A 59 7.89 2.67 -10.32
C TYR A 59 6.82 1.61 -10.07
N SER A 60 6.42 1.45 -8.82
CA SER A 60 5.44 0.45 -8.43
C SER A 60 4.49 1.00 -7.38
N GLY A 61 3.46 0.25 -7.06
CA GLY A 61 2.48 0.58 -6.03
C GLY A 61 1.79 -0.65 -5.48
N TRP A 62 1.22 -0.50 -4.30
CA TRP A 62 0.43 -1.54 -3.66
C TRP A 62 -0.86 -0.96 -3.09
N GLY A 63 -1.97 -1.64 -3.29
CA GLY A 63 -3.24 -1.34 -2.63
C GLY A 63 -3.48 -2.33 -1.49
N ALA A 64 -3.97 -1.84 -0.36
CA ALA A 64 -4.28 -2.72 0.76
C ALA A 64 -5.31 -3.79 0.37
N ASP A 65 -5.03 -5.05 0.69
CA ASP A 65 -5.96 -6.15 0.54
C ASP A 65 -6.92 -6.24 1.74
N TYR A 66 -6.48 -5.75 2.90
CA TYR A 66 -7.23 -5.69 4.16
C TYR A 66 -6.68 -4.59 5.07
N GLN A 67 -7.41 -4.28 6.15
CA GLN A 67 -7.05 -3.19 7.07
C GLN A 67 -6.08 -3.66 8.17
N ASP A 68 -4.84 -3.93 7.79
CA ASP A 68 -3.75 -4.22 8.72
C ASP A 68 -2.43 -3.75 8.08
N PRO A 69 -1.43 -3.27 8.83
CA PRO A 69 -0.15 -2.84 8.29
C PRO A 69 0.59 -3.93 7.51
N SER A 70 0.38 -5.20 7.86
CA SER A 70 1.00 -6.34 7.19
C SER A 70 0.77 -6.36 5.69
N THR A 71 -0.41 -5.93 5.22
CA THR A 71 -0.74 -5.94 3.79
C THR A 71 0.22 -5.08 2.93
N TYR A 72 0.86 -4.07 3.52
CA TYR A 72 1.84 -3.21 2.83
C TYR A 72 3.29 -3.65 3.05
N LEU A 73 3.58 -4.34 4.13
CA LEU A 73 4.94 -4.67 4.53
C LEU A 73 5.31 -6.11 4.16
N GLU A 74 4.39 -7.06 4.32
CA GLU A 74 4.65 -8.46 3.99
C GLU A 74 4.85 -8.71 2.48
N VAL A 75 4.50 -7.76 1.62
CA VAL A 75 4.80 -7.86 0.17
C VAL A 75 6.30 -7.88 -0.14
N PHE A 76 7.14 -7.49 0.82
CA PHE A 76 8.60 -7.55 0.74
C PHE A 76 9.21 -8.64 1.65
N ALA A 77 8.40 -9.52 2.23
CA ALA A 77 8.89 -10.64 3.03
C ALA A 77 9.70 -11.61 2.16
N ILE A 78 10.70 -12.25 2.75
CA ILE A 78 11.56 -13.21 2.04
C ILE A 78 10.73 -14.35 1.46
N GLU A 79 9.82 -14.92 2.24
CA GLU A 79 8.93 -15.98 1.78
C GLU A 79 7.54 -15.42 1.49
N GLY A 80 7.05 -15.63 0.27
CA GLY A 80 5.70 -15.28 -0.13
C GLY A 80 5.46 -13.79 -0.38
N GLY A 81 6.46 -12.94 -0.27
CA GLY A 81 6.35 -11.52 -0.59
C GLY A 81 6.18 -11.29 -2.09
N ALA A 82 5.10 -10.64 -2.48
CA ALA A 82 4.75 -10.43 -3.90
C ALA A 82 5.75 -9.53 -4.65
N ASN A 83 6.55 -8.74 -3.93
CA ASN A 83 7.49 -7.79 -4.50
C ASN A 83 8.96 -8.05 -4.11
N THR A 84 9.26 -9.18 -3.47
CA THR A 84 10.62 -9.47 -2.99
C THR A 84 11.62 -9.62 -4.13
N ASP A 85 11.23 -10.30 -5.21
CA ASP A 85 12.03 -10.42 -6.42
C ASP A 85 12.29 -9.07 -7.11
N LYS A 86 11.40 -8.08 -6.92
CA LYS A 86 11.55 -6.72 -7.44
C LYS A 86 12.66 -5.93 -6.74
N LEU A 87 13.08 -6.39 -5.55
CA LEU A 87 14.25 -5.85 -4.85
C LEU A 87 15.58 -6.41 -5.40
N GLY A 88 15.54 -7.24 -6.44
CA GLY A 88 16.73 -7.86 -7.02
C GLY A 88 17.26 -9.06 -6.23
N VAL A 89 16.47 -9.64 -5.33
CA VAL A 89 16.84 -10.80 -4.50
C VAL A 89 15.88 -11.97 -4.69
N SER A 90 16.45 -13.17 -4.78
CA SER A 90 15.66 -14.40 -4.70
C SER A 90 15.56 -14.88 -3.26
N ALA A 91 14.39 -15.37 -2.86
CA ALA A 91 14.15 -15.98 -1.56
C ALA A 91 15.12 -17.17 -1.26
N SER A 92 15.64 -17.81 -2.28
CA SER A 92 16.60 -18.93 -2.17
C SER A 92 18.07 -18.50 -2.08
N ASN A 93 18.38 -17.22 -2.23
CA ASN A 93 19.73 -16.69 -2.22
C ASN A 93 20.06 -16.04 -0.86
N GLU A 94 20.48 -16.85 0.11
CA GLU A 94 20.83 -16.38 1.46
C GLU A 94 21.93 -15.31 1.48
N GLU A 95 22.89 -15.38 0.56
CA GLU A 95 24.01 -14.44 0.50
C GLU A 95 23.51 -13.05 0.11
N SER A 96 22.67 -12.96 -0.93
CA SER A 96 22.07 -11.70 -1.37
C SER A 96 21.12 -11.12 -0.32
N ILE A 97 20.31 -11.98 0.33
CA ILE A 97 19.40 -11.57 1.42
C ILE A 97 20.18 -10.88 2.55
N LYS A 98 21.27 -11.52 3.00
CA LYS A 98 22.12 -10.96 4.07
C LYS A 98 22.88 -9.72 3.63
N ALA A 99 23.33 -9.69 2.37
CA ALA A 99 24.08 -8.56 1.85
C ALA A 99 23.27 -7.23 1.88
N ILE A 100 21.96 -7.30 1.70
CA ILE A 100 21.06 -6.13 1.77
C ILE A 100 20.34 -6.01 3.12
N GLY A 101 20.54 -6.95 4.07
CA GLY A 101 19.91 -6.95 5.39
C GLY A 101 18.43 -7.33 5.40
N LEU A 102 17.92 -7.97 4.35
CA LEU A 102 16.50 -8.31 4.26
C LEU A 102 16.08 -9.36 5.31
N ASP A 103 17.02 -10.14 5.84
CA ASP A 103 16.82 -11.03 6.98
C ASP A 103 16.47 -10.28 8.27
N GLU A 104 17.07 -9.11 8.53
CA GLU A 104 16.71 -8.25 9.64
C GLU A 104 15.27 -7.71 9.48
N TYR A 105 14.93 -7.23 8.29
CA TYR A 105 13.56 -6.81 7.99
C TYR A 105 12.55 -7.94 8.21
N ASN A 106 12.85 -9.13 7.71
CA ASN A 106 11.96 -10.28 7.85
C ASN A 106 11.78 -10.70 9.32
N ALA A 107 12.81 -10.56 10.17
CA ALA A 107 12.70 -10.78 11.60
C ALA A 107 11.75 -9.78 12.27
N LEU A 108 11.79 -8.49 11.91
CA LEU A 108 10.84 -7.48 12.38
C LEU A 108 9.40 -7.80 11.99
N LEU A 109 9.17 -8.26 10.76
CA LEU A 109 7.85 -8.70 10.32
C LEU A 109 7.34 -9.89 11.13
N GLN A 110 8.18 -10.88 11.39
CA GLN A 110 7.82 -12.05 12.19
C GLN A 110 7.48 -11.67 13.63
N GLU A 111 8.23 -10.76 14.25
CA GLU A 111 7.93 -10.25 15.57
C GLU A 111 6.60 -9.49 15.61
N ALA A 112 6.30 -8.67 14.60
CA ALA A 112 5.04 -7.96 14.50
C ALA A 112 3.86 -8.93 14.30
N ALA A 113 4.02 -9.92 13.43
CA ALA A 113 3.01 -10.95 13.18
C ALA A 113 2.72 -11.82 14.40
N ALA A 114 3.71 -12.06 15.26
CA ALA A 114 3.56 -12.84 16.49
C ALA A 114 2.80 -12.11 17.61
N GLU A 115 2.73 -10.76 17.56
CA GLU A 115 1.99 -9.99 18.56
C GLU A 115 0.49 -10.00 18.24
N ASN A 116 -0.26 -10.84 18.95
CA ASN A 116 -1.68 -11.05 18.73
C ASN A 116 -2.58 -10.51 19.84
N LEU A 117 -2.00 -10.07 20.95
CA LEU A 117 -2.76 -9.68 22.14
C LEU A 117 -2.87 -8.16 22.29
N ASP A 118 -1.84 -7.44 21.90
CA ASP A 118 -1.75 -5.99 22.04
C ASP A 118 -1.63 -5.32 20.66
N VAL A 119 -2.73 -4.77 20.19
CA VAL A 119 -2.80 -4.10 18.87
C VAL A 119 -1.85 -2.91 18.78
N VAL A 120 -1.64 -2.18 19.88
CA VAL A 120 -0.73 -1.01 19.88
C VAL A 120 0.70 -1.49 19.68
N LYS A 121 1.14 -2.49 20.46
CA LYS A 121 2.48 -3.07 20.28
C LYS A 121 2.68 -3.70 18.92
N ARG A 122 1.65 -4.37 18.38
CA ARG A 122 1.69 -4.90 17.02
C ARG A 122 1.97 -3.80 16.00
N TYR A 123 1.28 -2.68 16.11
CA TYR A 123 1.47 -1.54 15.19
C TYR A 123 2.83 -0.85 15.39
N GLU A 124 3.32 -0.74 16.62
CA GLU A 124 4.67 -0.24 16.91
C GLU A 124 5.74 -1.11 16.20
N LYS A 125 5.62 -2.44 16.28
CA LYS A 125 6.55 -3.36 15.60
C LYS A 125 6.49 -3.26 14.06
N TYR A 126 5.30 -3.10 13.49
CA TYR A 126 5.20 -2.83 12.06
C TYR A 126 5.76 -1.45 11.68
N ALA A 127 5.65 -0.45 12.54
CA ALA A 127 6.27 0.85 12.31
C ALA A 127 7.81 0.75 12.33
N GLU A 128 8.40 -0.10 13.18
CA GLU A 128 9.83 -0.41 13.17
C GLU A 128 10.26 -1.07 11.86
N ALA A 129 9.50 -2.06 11.38
CA ALA A 129 9.76 -2.69 10.08
C ALA A 129 9.64 -1.70 8.92
N GLN A 130 8.65 -0.81 8.94
CA GLN A 130 8.51 0.26 7.95
C GLN A 130 9.69 1.23 7.97
N ALA A 131 10.14 1.63 9.17
CA ALA A 131 11.29 2.50 9.33
C ALA A 131 12.55 1.87 8.74
N TRP A 132 12.79 0.58 9.03
CA TRP A 132 13.90 -0.16 8.45
C TRP A 132 13.85 -0.18 6.92
N LEU A 133 12.67 -0.52 6.35
CA LEU A 133 12.50 -0.60 4.89
C LEU A 133 12.75 0.75 4.19
N THR A 134 12.35 1.84 4.83
CA THR A 134 12.58 3.20 4.31
C THR A 134 14.05 3.61 4.44
N ASP A 135 14.69 3.31 5.58
CA ASP A 135 16.09 3.66 5.87
C ASP A 135 17.06 2.87 4.97
N SER A 136 16.72 1.62 4.63
CA SER A 136 17.52 0.80 3.72
C SER A 136 17.53 1.33 2.28
N ALA A 137 16.61 2.23 1.92
CA ALA A 137 16.38 2.74 0.57
C ALA A 137 16.05 1.65 -0.48
N LEU A 138 15.73 0.42 -0.07
CA LEU A 138 15.23 -0.62 -0.98
C LEU A 138 13.87 -0.22 -1.57
N VAL A 139 13.08 0.53 -0.81
CA VAL A 139 11.83 1.13 -1.23
C VAL A 139 11.83 2.61 -0.87
N ILE A 140 11.56 3.45 -1.84
CA ILE A 140 11.45 4.90 -1.65
C ILE A 140 9.97 5.29 -1.70
N PRO A 141 9.30 5.53 -0.55
CA PRO A 141 7.92 5.97 -0.53
C PRO A 141 7.80 7.33 -1.22
N TYR A 142 7.04 7.40 -2.29
CA TYR A 142 6.93 8.59 -3.13
C TYR A 142 5.62 9.34 -2.90
N MET A 143 4.50 8.64 -2.95
CA MET A 143 3.18 9.22 -2.70
C MET A 143 2.15 8.17 -2.29
N SER A 144 1.08 8.63 -1.68
CA SER A 144 -0.15 7.86 -1.48
C SER A 144 -1.23 8.36 -2.43
N LEU A 145 -1.87 7.44 -3.13
CA LEU A 145 -3.05 7.74 -3.93
C LEU A 145 -4.26 7.80 -3.02
N GLY A 146 -5.04 8.87 -3.12
CA GLY A 146 -6.27 9.00 -2.35
C GLY A 146 -6.83 10.43 -2.38
N GLY A 147 -8.02 10.59 -1.82
CA GLY A 147 -8.63 11.91 -1.69
C GLY A 147 -9.08 12.54 -3.01
N THR A 148 -9.34 11.76 -4.04
CA THR A 148 -9.93 12.29 -5.28
C THR A 148 -11.35 12.80 -4.99
N PRO A 149 -11.65 14.08 -5.23
CA PRO A 149 -12.99 14.60 -5.08
C PRO A 149 -13.98 13.84 -5.97
N SER A 150 -15.11 13.45 -5.41
CA SER A 150 -16.15 12.77 -6.16
C SER A 150 -17.49 13.51 -6.03
N VAL A 151 -18.27 13.49 -7.10
CA VAL A 151 -19.65 13.97 -7.10
C VAL A 151 -20.56 12.76 -7.07
N SER A 152 -21.40 12.64 -6.05
CA SER A 152 -22.19 11.44 -5.83
C SER A 152 -23.63 11.75 -5.40
N LYS A 153 -24.55 10.89 -5.84
CA LYS A 153 -25.93 10.79 -5.33
C LYS A 153 -26.12 9.69 -4.30
N VAL A 154 -25.03 8.97 -3.96
CA VAL A 154 -25.09 7.96 -2.90
C VAL A 154 -25.27 8.67 -1.57
N VAL A 155 -26.30 8.28 -0.82
CA VAL A 155 -26.56 8.83 0.50
C VAL A 155 -25.33 8.64 1.38
N PRO A 156 -24.77 9.70 1.98
CA PRO A 156 -23.54 9.59 2.76
C PRO A 156 -23.63 8.52 3.85
N TYR A 157 -22.57 7.72 3.97
CA TYR A 157 -22.40 6.64 4.95
C TYR A 157 -23.33 5.42 4.77
N THR A 158 -24.02 5.28 3.65
CA THR A 158 -24.74 4.05 3.29
C THR A 158 -23.86 3.10 2.45
N ALA A 159 -22.85 3.63 1.77
CA ALA A 159 -21.82 2.83 1.12
C ALA A 159 -20.73 2.38 2.10
N ALA A 160 -20.07 1.28 1.81
CA ALA A 160 -18.87 0.89 2.56
C ALA A 160 -17.79 1.98 2.47
N THR A 161 -17.19 2.32 3.61
CA THR A 161 -16.21 3.40 3.74
C THR A 161 -14.78 2.89 3.82
N ALA A 162 -14.59 1.56 3.83
CA ALA A 162 -13.29 0.91 3.89
C ALA A 162 -13.26 -0.30 2.98
N ASP A 163 -12.11 -0.54 2.37
CA ASP A 163 -11.83 -1.77 1.66
C ASP A 163 -11.53 -2.86 2.69
N VAL A 164 -12.37 -3.88 2.72
CA VAL A 164 -12.24 -4.97 3.69
C VAL A 164 -12.20 -6.29 2.93
N GLY A 165 -11.04 -6.94 2.95
CA GLY A 165 -10.91 -8.33 2.49
C GLY A 165 -10.99 -8.57 0.99
N ILE A 166 -11.17 -7.53 0.17
CA ILE A 166 -11.14 -7.62 -1.29
C ILE A 166 -10.51 -6.35 -1.85
N LYS A 167 -9.48 -6.47 -2.66
CA LYS A 167 -8.86 -5.36 -3.38
C LYS A 167 -9.91 -4.60 -4.18
N GLY A 168 -10.07 -3.31 -3.91
CA GLY A 168 -11.15 -2.49 -4.46
C GLY A 168 -12.54 -2.81 -3.88
N GLY A 169 -12.59 -3.44 -2.70
CA GLY A 169 -13.77 -4.05 -2.13
C GLY A 169 -14.94 -3.11 -1.89
N SER A 170 -14.69 -1.88 -1.46
CA SER A 170 -15.76 -0.90 -1.25
C SER A 170 -16.57 -0.62 -2.52
N THR A 171 -15.97 -0.76 -3.69
CA THR A 171 -16.61 -0.57 -5.00
C THR A 171 -17.69 -1.63 -5.28
N TYR A 172 -17.62 -2.79 -4.64
CA TYR A 172 -18.53 -3.91 -4.86
C TYR A 172 -19.57 -4.13 -3.76
N TYR A 173 -19.52 -3.37 -2.67
CA TYR A 173 -20.44 -3.50 -1.54
C TYR A 173 -21.69 -2.63 -1.71
N PHE A 174 -22.59 -3.04 -2.61
CA PHE A 174 -23.80 -2.28 -2.93
C PHE A 174 -25.00 -2.60 -2.01
N LYS A 175 -24.93 -3.65 -1.21
CA LYS A 175 -26.10 -4.22 -0.50
C LYS A 175 -26.88 -3.21 0.35
N TYR A 176 -26.19 -2.27 0.95
CA TYR A 176 -26.80 -1.27 1.86
C TYR A 176 -26.72 0.14 1.29
N MET A 177 -26.25 0.28 0.05
CA MET A 177 -26.09 1.57 -0.59
C MET A 177 -27.45 2.14 -0.98
N GLU A 178 -27.68 3.37 -0.57
CA GLU A 178 -28.87 4.14 -0.95
C GLU A 178 -28.47 5.23 -1.94
N VAL A 179 -29.25 5.41 -2.99
CA VAL A 179 -29.03 6.45 -4.00
C VAL A 179 -30.17 7.45 -3.95
N GLY A 180 -29.84 8.70 -3.68
CA GLY A 180 -30.78 9.82 -3.66
C GLY A 180 -31.05 10.38 -5.06
N THR A 181 -31.95 11.35 -5.12
CA THR A 181 -32.27 12.08 -6.35
C THR A 181 -31.34 13.27 -6.59
N GLU A 182 -30.81 13.85 -5.54
CA GLU A 182 -29.98 15.04 -5.56
C GLU A 182 -28.50 14.70 -5.32
N ILE A 183 -27.62 15.59 -5.77
CA ILE A 183 -26.18 15.52 -5.48
C ILE A 183 -25.97 15.93 -4.03
N ASN A 184 -25.15 15.18 -3.30
CA ASN A 184 -24.78 15.54 -1.93
C ASN A 184 -23.84 16.74 -1.90
N THR A 185 -24.15 17.72 -1.06
CA THR A 185 -23.22 18.81 -0.75
C THR A 185 -22.22 18.40 0.34
N ALA A 186 -21.15 19.17 0.51
CA ALA A 186 -20.21 18.94 1.61
C ALA A 186 -20.92 19.06 2.98
N GLU A 187 -21.84 20.00 3.12
CA GLU A 187 -22.66 20.22 4.32
C GLU A 187 -23.50 18.98 4.64
N ASP A 188 -24.12 18.36 3.63
CA ASP A 188 -24.92 17.13 3.81
C ASP A 188 -24.05 15.99 4.34
N VAL A 189 -22.84 15.86 3.78
CA VAL A 189 -21.87 14.82 4.20
C VAL A 189 -21.44 15.05 5.65
N TYR A 190 -21.09 16.29 6.01
CA TYR A 190 -20.64 16.62 7.38
C TYR A 190 -21.76 16.47 8.41
N ALA A 191 -22.98 16.92 8.10
CA ALA A 191 -24.11 16.80 9.00
C ALA A 191 -24.47 15.33 9.33
N LYS A 192 -24.30 14.43 8.36
CA LYS A 192 -24.57 12.99 8.57
C LYS A 192 -23.41 12.25 9.24
N ARG A 193 -22.21 12.81 9.21
CA ARG A 193 -21.01 12.17 9.74
C ARG A 193 -21.08 11.90 11.24
N GLU A 194 -21.49 12.90 12.00
CA GLU A 194 -21.55 12.80 13.47
C GLU A 194 -22.52 11.71 13.90
N LYS A 195 -23.72 11.72 13.32
CA LYS A 195 -24.72 10.68 13.59
C LYS A 195 -24.20 9.29 13.22
N TRP A 196 -23.55 9.15 12.08
CA TRP A 196 -22.96 7.87 11.66
C TRP A 196 -21.86 7.39 12.62
N LEU A 197 -21.03 8.31 13.13
CA LEU A 197 -19.99 7.95 14.11
C LEU A 197 -20.59 7.45 15.43
N GLU A 198 -21.68 8.07 15.90
CA GLU A 198 -22.40 7.61 17.10
C GLU A 198 -23.02 6.22 16.88
N GLU A 199 -23.70 6.01 15.77
CA GLU A 199 -24.30 4.74 15.39
C GLU A 199 -23.25 3.63 15.24
N LYS A 200 -22.12 3.95 14.61
CA LYS A 200 -20.98 3.04 14.47
C LYS A 200 -20.40 2.65 15.83
N ALA A 201 -20.18 3.61 16.72
CA ALA A 201 -19.64 3.34 18.05
C ALA A 201 -20.57 2.41 18.84
N LYS A 202 -21.89 2.67 18.80
CA LYS A 202 -22.89 1.82 19.42
C LYS A 202 -22.91 0.41 18.83
N SER A 203 -22.92 0.28 17.51
CA SER A 203 -22.90 -1.01 16.82
C SER A 203 -21.63 -1.82 17.14
N ASN A 204 -20.48 -1.14 17.22
CA ASN A 204 -19.22 -1.80 17.60
C ASN A 204 -19.25 -2.29 19.03
N ALA A 205 -19.80 -1.53 19.98
CA ALA A 205 -19.95 -1.95 21.37
C ALA A 205 -20.86 -3.19 21.49
N GLU A 206 -22.02 -3.18 20.82
CA GLU A 206 -22.93 -4.33 20.77
C GLU A 206 -22.29 -5.57 20.13
N ALA A 207 -21.43 -5.38 19.12
CA ALA A 207 -20.70 -6.48 18.50
C ALA A 207 -19.64 -7.06 19.44
N GLN A 208 -18.96 -6.21 20.21
CA GLN A 208 -17.97 -6.64 21.21
C GLN A 208 -18.60 -7.41 22.36
N GLU A 209 -19.78 -6.98 22.86
CA GLU A 209 -20.53 -7.73 23.86
C GLU A 209 -20.88 -9.14 23.35
N LYS A 210 -21.35 -9.26 22.12
CA LYS A 210 -21.66 -10.57 21.51
C LYS A 210 -20.43 -11.45 21.30
N LEU A 211 -19.26 -10.85 21.01
CA LEU A 211 -18.01 -11.61 20.87
C LEU A 211 -17.52 -12.14 22.23
N ALA A 212 -17.74 -11.41 23.31
CA ALA A 212 -17.36 -11.87 24.65
C ALA A 212 -18.05 -13.17 25.03
N ASP A 213 -19.29 -13.41 24.54
CA ASP A 213 -20.03 -14.65 24.76
C ASP A 213 -19.49 -15.86 23.96
N HIS A 214 -18.54 -15.65 23.06
CA HIS A 214 -17.93 -16.70 22.23
C HIS A 214 -16.51 -17.10 22.64
N VAL A 215 -15.97 -16.48 23.69
CA VAL A 215 -14.60 -16.72 24.20
C VAL A 215 -14.69 -17.47 25.54
N GLU A 216 -15.36 -18.61 25.54
CA GLU A 216 -15.24 -19.61 26.60
C GLU A 216 -14.46 -20.85 26.15
#